data_6d539fbca694f7dbb3f31471c8db0e7f
#
_entry.id   6d539fbca694f7dbb3f31471c8db0e7f
#
_cell.length_a   1.000
_cell.length_b   1.000
_cell.length_c   1.000
_cell.angle_alpha   90.00
_cell.angle_beta   90.00
_cell.angle_gamma   90.00
#
_symmetry.space_group_name_H-M   'P 1'
#
loop_
_entity.id
_entity.type
_entity.pdbx_description
1 polymer ?
#
loop_
_entity_poly.entity_id
_entity_poly.type
_entity_poly.pdbx_seq_one_letter_code
_entity_poly.pdbx_strand_id
1 'polypeptide(L)'
;MSEQPAISIKVTREFQKKIRALTKRYRRIQADLQPILETLSQGKVLGNRITGTKAVVYKLRVKNSDVQKGKSGGYRLIYWLQTSDSIVLLDIYSKSDQDNIAVATIQKIIENFDV
;
A
#
# COMPACT_ATOMS: atom_id res chain seq x y z
N MET A 1 -6.52 26.27 18.22
CA MET A 1 -6.76 25.21 17.53
C MET A 1 -5.57 24.54 16.97
N SER A 2 -5.34 23.38 17.24
CA SER A 2 -4.15 22.80 16.79
C SER A 2 -4.48 21.97 15.60
N GLU A 3 -3.77 22.16 14.55
CA GLU A 3 -3.93 21.40 13.42
C GLU A 3 -2.83 20.48 13.30
N GLN A 4 -3.13 19.23 13.10
CA GLN A 4 -2.08 18.27 12.90
C GLN A 4 -1.63 18.36 11.48
N PRO A 5 -0.32 18.36 11.23
CA PRO A 5 0.16 18.39 9.87
C PRO A 5 -0.30 17.14 9.15
N ALA A 6 -0.63 17.29 7.91
CA ALA A 6 -1.05 16.16 7.11
C ALA A 6 0.12 15.21 6.94
N ILE A 7 -0.17 13.92 6.92
CA ILE A 7 0.85 12.94 6.71
C ILE A 7 1.18 12.88 5.23
N SER A 8 2.45 12.92 4.91
CA SER A 8 2.92 12.89 3.55
C SER A 8 2.89 11.44 3.06
N ILE A 9 2.35 11.21 1.89
CA ILE A 9 2.32 9.87 1.31
C ILE A 9 3.21 9.86 0.09
N LYS A 10 4.26 9.04 0.15
CA LYS A 10 5.21 8.90 -0.93
C LYS A 10 5.01 7.56 -1.61
N VAL A 11 5.50 7.42 -2.81
CA VAL A 11 5.35 6.15 -3.54
C VAL A 11 6.69 5.72 -4.10
N THR A 12 6.89 4.42 -4.22
CA THR A 12 8.10 3.86 -4.81
C THR A 12 7.89 3.67 -6.30
N ARG A 13 8.98 3.41 -7.01
CA ARG A 13 8.87 3.07 -8.42
C ARG A 13 8.12 1.78 -8.59
N GLU A 14 8.33 0.83 -7.73
CA GLU A 14 7.63 -0.46 -7.76
C GLU A 14 6.13 -0.24 -7.66
N PHE A 15 5.72 0.60 -6.72
CA PHE A 15 4.30 0.88 -6.54
C PHE A 15 3.73 1.54 -7.80
N GLN A 16 4.45 2.50 -8.36
CA GLN A 16 3.97 3.20 -9.55
C GLN A 16 3.81 2.26 -10.73
N LYS A 17 4.75 1.34 -10.93
CA LYS A 17 4.66 0.37 -12.00
C LYS A 17 3.48 -0.56 -11.81
N LYS A 18 3.28 -1.04 -10.59
CA LYS A 18 2.18 -1.95 -10.31
C LYS A 18 0.84 -1.26 -10.46
N ILE A 19 0.72 -0.04 -9.98
CA ILE A 19 -0.56 0.68 -10.07
C ILE A 19 -0.90 0.95 -11.54
N ARG A 20 0.11 1.24 -12.35
CA ARG A 20 -0.12 1.50 -13.76
C ARG A 20 -0.62 0.23 -14.45
N ALA A 21 -0.01 -0.89 -14.16
CA ALA A 21 -0.42 -2.16 -14.75
C ALA A 21 -1.81 -2.57 -14.27
N LEU A 22 -2.08 -2.40 -12.99
CA LEU A 22 -3.38 -2.79 -12.44
C LEU A 22 -4.51 -1.89 -12.94
N THR A 23 -4.24 -0.62 -13.18
CA THR A 23 -5.26 0.30 -13.68
C THR A 23 -5.77 -0.15 -15.05
N LYS A 24 -4.94 -0.78 -15.85
CA LYS A 24 -5.38 -1.25 -17.16
C LYS A 24 -6.39 -2.38 -17.03
N ARG A 25 -6.30 -3.17 -15.98
CA ARG A 25 -7.20 -4.30 -15.77
C ARG A 25 -8.39 -3.92 -14.89
N TYR A 26 -8.17 -3.06 -13.93
CA TYR A 26 -9.19 -2.73 -12.95
C TYR A 26 -9.34 -1.22 -12.90
N ARG A 27 -10.31 -0.72 -13.62
CA ARG A 27 -10.45 0.72 -13.79
C ARG A 27 -10.81 1.47 -12.53
N ARG A 28 -11.38 0.79 -11.54
CA ARG A 28 -11.79 1.44 -10.32
C ARG A 28 -10.77 1.38 -9.21
N ILE A 29 -9.53 0.94 -9.53
CA ILE A 29 -8.54 0.79 -8.48
C ILE A 29 -8.26 2.10 -7.75
N GLN A 30 -8.25 3.21 -8.45
CA GLN A 30 -7.99 4.48 -7.79
C GLN A 30 -9.14 4.85 -6.85
N ALA A 31 -10.37 4.60 -7.25
CA ALA A 31 -11.51 4.85 -6.38
C ALA A 31 -11.48 3.93 -5.17
N ASP A 32 -11.02 2.70 -5.35
CA ASP A 32 -10.93 1.76 -4.24
C ASP A 32 -9.83 2.15 -3.25
N LEU A 33 -8.76 2.77 -3.73
CA LEU A 33 -7.68 3.20 -2.86
C LEU A 33 -7.92 4.53 -2.17
N GLN A 34 -8.74 5.37 -2.75
CA GLN A 34 -8.94 6.73 -2.23
C GLN A 34 -9.31 6.78 -0.75
N PRO A 35 -10.32 6.05 -0.28
CA PRO A 35 -10.66 6.13 1.14
C PRO A 35 -9.53 5.59 2.03
N ILE A 36 -8.77 4.63 1.53
CA ILE A 36 -7.66 4.07 2.28
C ILE A 36 -6.58 5.14 2.46
N LEU A 37 -6.24 5.84 1.38
CA LEU A 37 -5.21 6.86 1.44
C LEU A 37 -5.64 8.01 2.33
N GLU A 38 -6.92 8.35 2.31
CA GLU A 38 -7.43 9.40 3.18
C GLU A 38 -7.30 9.00 4.64
N THR A 39 -7.63 7.77 4.96
CA THR A 39 -7.52 7.28 6.33
C THR A 39 -6.08 7.26 6.79
N LEU A 40 -5.17 6.80 5.93
CA LEU A 40 -3.76 6.78 6.27
C LEU A 40 -3.21 8.19 6.46
N SER A 41 -3.68 9.15 5.65
CA SER A 41 -3.20 10.52 5.77
C SER A 41 -3.66 11.19 7.06
N GLN A 42 -4.66 10.61 7.73
CA GLN A 42 -5.11 11.11 9.01
C GLN A 42 -4.34 10.50 10.17
N GLY A 43 -3.35 9.69 9.89
CA GLY A 43 -2.52 9.10 10.93
C GLY A 43 -2.99 7.76 11.45
N LYS A 44 -4.01 7.19 10.85
CA LYS A 44 -4.49 5.89 11.32
C LYS A 44 -3.68 4.78 10.67
N VAL A 45 -3.44 3.73 11.43
CA VAL A 45 -2.68 2.58 10.95
C VAL A 45 -3.68 1.49 10.62
N LEU A 46 -3.64 1.03 9.40
CA LEU A 46 -4.55 -0.01 8.91
C LEU A 46 -3.76 -1.25 8.54
N GLY A 47 -4.38 -2.40 8.72
CA GLY A 47 -3.78 -3.66 8.30
C GLY A 47 -2.94 -4.31 9.37
N ASN A 48 -2.16 -5.27 8.99
CA ASN A 48 -1.37 -6.08 9.90
C ASN A 48 0.11 -5.85 9.69
N ARG A 49 0.83 -5.74 10.77
CA ARG A 49 2.25 -5.51 10.68
C ARG A 49 2.97 -6.73 10.12
N ILE A 50 3.92 -6.48 9.22
CA ILE A 50 4.76 -7.53 8.69
C ILE A 50 6.02 -7.58 9.55
N THR A 51 6.31 -8.75 10.11
CA THR A 51 7.50 -8.90 10.92
C THR A 51 8.65 -9.34 10.03
N GLY A 52 9.85 -9.20 10.53
CA GLY A 52 11.03 -9.61 9.79
C GLY A 52 11.70 -8.50 9.01
N THR A 53 11.10 -7.31 8.97
CA THR A 53 11.72 -6.16 8.33
C THR A 53 12.29 -5.25 9.41
N LYS A 54 13.34 -4.50 9.08
CA LYS A 54 13.86 -3.53 10.03
C LYS A 54 12.94 -2.35 10.12
N ALA A 55 12.24 -2.04 9.06
CA ALA A 55 11.31 -0.92 9.02
C ALA A 55 9.94 -1.37 9.51
N VAL A 56 9.11 -0.43 9.86
CA VAL A 56 7.74 -0.72 10.30
C VAL A 56 6.87 -0.77 9.06
N VAL A 57 6.49 -1.95 8.67
CA VAL A 57 5.78 -2.19 7.42
C VAL A 57 4.46 -2.89 7.71
N TYR A 58 3.42 -2.49 6.98
CA TYR A 58 2.10 -3.08 7.14
C TYR A 58 1.57 -3.62 5.83
N LYS A 59 0.75 -4.64 5.92
CA LYS A 59 0.06 -5.21 4.77
C LYS A 59 -1.43 -4.99 4.97
N LEU A 60 -2.08 -4.38 4.01
CA LEU A 60 -3.48 -4.02 4.11
C LEU A 60 -4.27 -4.62 2.97
N ARG A 61 -5.40 -5.23 3.30
CA ARG A 61 -6.29 -5.76 2.28
C ARG A 61 -7.18 -4.63 1.76
N VAL A 62 -7.28 -4.50 0.45
CA VAL A 62 -8.09 -3.46 -0.17
C VAL A 62 -9.09 -4.12 -1.10
N LYS A 63 -10.35 -3.76 -0.97
CA LYS A 63 -11.38 -4.34 -1.78
C LYS A 63 -11.21 -3.97 -3.25
N ASN A 64 -11.48 -4.89 -4.15
CA ASN A 64 -11.46 -4.63 -5.58
C ASN A 64 -12.90 -4.58 -6.08
N SER A 65 -13.42 -3.38 -6.31
CA SER A 65 -14.82 -3.20 -6.69
C SER A 65 -15.10 -3.60 -8.15
N ASP A 66 -14.05 -3.85 -8.94
CA ASP A 66 -14.26 -4.34 -10.29
C ASP A 66 -14.56 -5.84 -10.30
N VAL A 67 -14.35 -6.53 -9.20
CA VAL A 67 -14.59 -7.95 -9.13
C VAL A 67 -15.81 -8.23 -8.29
N GLN A 68 -16.89 -8.63 -8.89
CA GLN A 68 -18.08 -8.78 -8.17
C GLN A 68 -18.14 -9.92 -7.27
N LYS A 69 -17.56 -11.01 -7.56
CA LYS A 69 -17.62 -12.12 -6.69
C LYS A 69 -16.58 -12.10 -5.78
N GLY A 70 -16.30 -11.30 -5.14
CA GLY A 70 -15.30 -11.10 -4.24
C GLY A 70 -14.78 -12.08 -3.34
N LYS A 71 -14.68 -13.27 -3.66
CA LYS A 71 -14.27 -14.18 -2.78
C LYS A 71 -12.97 -13.90 -2.31
N SER A 72 -12.01 -13.89 -2.65
CA SER A 72 -10.75 -13.74 -2.06
C SER A 72 -10.05 -12.66 -2.69
N GLY A 73 -10.69 -11.89 -3.30
CA GLY A 73 -10.01 -11.01 -4.10
C GLY A 73 -9.43 -9.85 -3.47
N GLY A 74 -9.43 -8.80 -4.15
CA GLY A 74 -8.91 -7.57 -3.66
C GLY A 74 -7.44 -7.48 -3.88
N TYR A 75 -6.94 -6.36 -3.39
CA TYR A 75 -5.53 -6.05 -3.51
C TYR A 75 -4.87 -6.16 -2.16
N ARG A 76 -3.55 -6.25 -2.15
CA ARG A 76 -2.77 -6.13 -0.95
C ARG A 76 -1.87 -4.93 -1.13
N LEU A 77 -1.98 -3.98 -0.23
CA LEU A 77 -1.14 -2.78 -0.23
C LEU A 77 -0.09 -2.93 0.84
N ILE A 78 1.17 -2.73 0.48
CA ILE A 78 2.28 -2.80 1.42
C ILE A 78 2.79 -1.39 1.63
N TYR A 79 2.78 -0.92 2.86
CA TYR A 79 3.25 0.44 3.13
C TYR A 79 4.17 0.48 4.35
N TRP A 80 4.98 1.49 4.39
CA TRP A 80 6.03 1.68 5.38
C TRP A 80 5.77 2.97 6.14
N LEU A 81 5.72 2.88 7.46
CA LEU A 81 5.64 4.07 8.30
C LEU A 81 7.06 4.60 8.43
N GLN A 82 7.43 5.49 7.52
CA GLN A 82 8.80 5.94 7.45
C GLN A 82 9.15 6.85 8.61
N THR A 83 8.31 7.81 8.89
CA THR A 83 8.47 8.69 10.04
C THR A 83 7.09 8.94 10.63
N SER A 84 7.01 9.75 11.67
CA SER A 84 5.72 10.04 12.30
C SER A 84 4.79 10.80 11.37
N ASP A 85 5.32 11.44 10.33
CA ASP A 85 4.48 12.19 9.41
C ASP A 85 4.71 11.83 7.95
N SER A 86 5.28 10.68 7.66
CA SER A 86 5.41 10.23 6.27
C SER A 86 5.22 8.74 6.15
N ILE A 87 4.50 8.37 5.11
CA ILE A 87 4.23 6.97 4.78
C ILE A 87 4.71 6.74 3.35
N VAL A 88 5.28 5.59 3.08
CA VAL A 88 5.74 5.23 1.74
C VAL A 88 4.94 4.02 1.27
N LEU A 89 4.26 4.14 0.14
CA LEU A 89 3.56 3.01 -0.45
C LEU A 89 4.60 2.20 -1.22
N LEU A 90 4.89 1.01 -0.70
CA LEU A 90 5.98 0.21 -1.23
C LEU A 90 5.58 -0.64 -2.42
N ASP A 91 4.44 -1.27 -2.34
CA ASP A 91 4.02 -2.20 -3.38
C ASP A 91 2.52 -2.43 -3.28
N ILE A 92 1.93 -2.90 -4.37
CA ILE A 92 0.54 -3.30 -4.38
C ILE A 92 0.40 -4.45 -5.36
N TYR A 93 -0.41 -5.43 -5.02
CA TYR A 93 -0.63 -6.53 -5.94
C TYR A 93 -2.05 -7.07 -5.78
N SER A 94 -2.54 -7.71 -6.82
CA SER A 94 -3.83 -8.37 -6.77
C SER A 94 -3.64 -9.74 -6.18
N LYS A 95 -4.49 -10.12 -5.25
CA LYS A 95 -4.39 -11.43 -4.61
C LYS A 95 -4.52 -12.56 -5.63
N SER A 96 -5.22 -12.33 -6.73
CA SER A 96 -5.35 -13.36 -7.74
C SER A 96 -4.06 -13.55 -8.54
N ASP A 97 -3.16 -12.56 -8.55
CA ASP A 97 -1.92 -12.68 -9.29
C ASP A 97 -0.78 -13.24 -8.44
N GLN A 98 -0.80 -12.98 -7.16
CA GLN A 98 0.23 -13.53 -6.28
C GLN A 98 -0.32 -13.64 -4.88
N ASP A 99 0.16 -14.62 -4.15
CA ASP A 99 -0.34 -14.86 -2.81
C ASP A 99 0.27 -13.98 -1.77
N ASN A 100 1.48 -13.61 -1.92
CA ASN A 100 2.20 -12.93 -0.86
C ASN A 100 3.42 -12.23 -1.44
N ILE A 101 4.11 -11.49 -0.60
CA ILE A 101 5.36 -10.84 -0.98
C ILE A 101 6.39 -11.22 0.07
N ALA A 102 7.58 -11.61 -0.37
CA ALA A 102 8.61 -12.04 0.55
C ALA A 102 9.21 -10.87 1.30
N VAL A 103 9.59 -11.11 2.54
CA VAL A 103 10.23 -10.08 3.36
C VAL A 103 11.48 -9.55 2.68
N ALA A 104 12.25 -10.42 2.03
CA ALA A 104 13.46 -10.01 1.33
C ALA A 104 13.16 -9.04 0.20
N THR A 105 12.04 -9.24 -0.48
CA THR A 105 11.62 -8.33 -1.54
C THR A 105 11.26 -6.97 -0.96
N ILE A 106 10.54 -6.97 0.15
CA ILE A 106 10.17 -5.72 0.82
C ILE A 106 11.42 -4.95 1.23
N GLN A 107 12.39 -5.64 1.81
CA GLN A 107 13.63 -5.02 2.24
C GLN A 107 14.37 -4.39 1.07
N LYS A 108 14.39 -5.07 -0.07
CA LYS A 108 15.03 -4.55 -1.22
C LYS A 108 14.35 -3.30 -1.74
N ILE A 109 13.04 -3.28 -1.74
CA ILE A 109 12.29 -2.10 -2.17
C ILE A 109 12.61 -0.93 -1.26
N ILE A 110 12.67 -1.15 0.05
CA ILE A 110 13.01 -0.11 1.01
C ILE A 110 14.41 0.41 0.75
N GLU A 111 15.37 -0.49 0.55
CA GLU A 111 16.76 -0.11 0.36
C GLU A 111 16.95 0.68 -0.94
N ASN A 112 16.15 0.40 -1.94
CA ASN A 112 16.25 1.11 -3.20
C ASN A 112 15.45 2.41 -3.24
N PHE A 113 14.67 2.67 -2.21
CA PHE A 113 13.87 3.89 -2.17
C PHE A 113 14.80 5.05 -1.91
N ASP A 114 14.80 5.98 -2.84
CA ASP A 114 15.69 7.08 -2.72
C ASP A 114 15.10 8.14 -1.87
N VAL A 115 15.80 8.55 -0.90
CA VAL A 115 15.30 9.48 0.06
C VAL A 115 15.65 10.90 -0.29
#